data_8a34cb61567d2545893115c2f2fef62c
#
_entry.id   8a34cb61567d2545893115c2f2fef62c
#
_cell.length_a   1.000
_cell.length_b   1.000
_cell.length_c   1.000
_cell.angle_alpha   90.00
_cell.angle_beta   90.00
_cell.angle_gamma   90.00
#
_symmetry.space_group_name_H-M   'P 1'
#
loop_
_entity.id
_entity.type
_entity.pdbx_description
1 polymer ?
#
loop_
_entity_poly.entity_id
_entity_poly.type
_entity_poly.pdbx_seq_one_letter_code
_entity_poly.pdbx_strand_id
1 'polypeptide(L)'
;MPVMDIRLTEEQREILSGRICPYCHVPTEYKNSIEVYGIDYGMIYYCPQCGAYVGVHKGTDRAKGRLANAELRRCKIEAHRYFDELYKRGLMKRREAYKWLSDQLGLPPEYTHIGMFNPETCAKVVDVSKKYLLTMRFALRRQNKIKAHFEPNGDEMLNRIKESLTRFFAADRSEFPEGLRDIEDDFNHYPGDPYPTIAVNDVGDPDRMIEFYVTGQQYDVYHLAFKGFIKG
;
A
#
# COMPACT_ATOMS: atom_id res chain seq x y z
N MET A 1 -20.87 4.76 -9.94
CA MET A 1 -21.77 3.61 -10.14
C MET A 1 -22.79 3.61 -9.02
N PRO A 2 -24.08 3.30 -9.27
CA PRO A 2 -25.06 3.19 -8.19
C PRO A 2 -24.65 2.05 -7.26
N VAL A 3 -24.67 2.32 -5.96
CA VAL A 3 -24.44 1.33 -4.91
C VAL A 3 -25.56 0.29 -5.00
N MET A 4 -25.21 -0.99 -5.16
CA MET A 4 -26.19 -2.06 -5.23
C MET A 4 -26.93 -2.17 -3.90
N ASP A 5 -28.25 -2.19 -3.94
CA ASP A 5 -29.09 -2.51 -2.77
C ASP A 5 -28.95 -4.01 -2.47
N ILE A 6 -28.05 -4.36 -1.54
CA ILE A 6 -27.78 -5.74 -1.16
C ILE A 6 -28.76 -6.14 -0.07
N ARG A 7 -29.80 -6.89 -0.44
CA ARG A 7 -30.67 -7.56 0.52
C ARG A 7 -30.11 -8.93 0.88
N LEU A 8 -29.58 -9.04 2.10
CA LEU A 8 -29.08 -10.31 2.60
C LEU A 8 -30.25 -11.29 2.88
N THR A 9 -30.06 -12.56 2.50
CA THR A 9 -30.92 -13.65 2.93
C THR A 9 -30.76 -13.90 4.44
N GLU A 10 -31.69 -14.65 5.04
CA GLU A 10 -31.57 -15.00 6.46
C GLU A 10 -30.31 -15.82 6.73
N GLU A 11 -30.00 -16.81 5.91
CA GLU A 11 -28.76 -17.57 5.99
C GLU A 11 -27.51 -16.70 5.89
N GLN A 12 -27.47 -15.74 4.98
CA GLN A 12 -26.35 -14.79 4.87
C GLN A 12 -26.18 -13.95 6.14
N ARG A 13 -27.27 -13.56 6.79
CA ARG A 13 -27.22 -12.85 8.09
C ARG A 13 -26.66 -13.75 9.19
N GLU A 14 -27.09 -15.00 9.27
CA GLU A 14 -26.59 -15.96 10.23
C GLU A 14 -25.09 -16.28 10.02
N ILE A 15 -24.64 -16.39 8.77
CA ILE A 15 -23.21 -16.52 8.43
C ILE A 15 -22.42 -15.30 8.89
N LEU A 16 -22.94 -14.09 8.65
CA LEU A 16 -22.28 -12.84 9.04
C LEU A 16 -22.33 -12.61 10.56
N SER A 17 -23.35 -13.14 11.24
CA SER A 17 -23.44 -13.12 12.71
C SER A 17 -22.43 -14.07 13.39
N GLY A 18 -21.85 -14.99 12.63
CA GLY A 18 -20.93 -16.01 13.14
C GLY A 18 -21.62 -17.29 13.61
N ARG A 19 -22.95 -17.38 13.58
CA ARG A 19 -23.72 -18.51 14.13
C ARG A 19 -23.75 -19.72 13.22
N ILE A 20 -23.59 -19.53 11.91
CA ILE A 20 -23.51 -20.61 10.92
C ILE A 20 -22.16 -20.56 10.21
N CYS A 21 -21.55 -21.73 10.07
CA CYS A 21 -20.30 -21.86 9.33
C CYS A 21 -20.52 -21.66 7.82
N PRO A 22 -19.78 -20.75 7.15
CA PRO A 22 -19.94 -20.51 5.72
C PRO A 22 -19.38 -21.62 4.82
N TYR A 23 -18.76 -22.65 5.38
CA TYR A 23 -18.13 -23.74 4.62
C TYR A 23 -18.92 -25.05 4.66
N CYS A 24 -19.49 -25.38 5.79
CA CYS A 24 -20.22 -26.65 6.00
C CYS A 24 -21.67 -26.43 6.45
N HIS A 25 -22.11 -25.18 6.59
CA HIS A 25 -23.48 -24.77 6.92
C HIS A 25 -24.02 -25.34 8.25
N VAL A 26 -23.12 -25.79 9.16
CA VAL A 26 -23.50 -26.24 10.49
C VAL A 26 -23.46 -25.08 11.50
N PRO A 27 -24.26 -25.16 12.58
CA PRO A 27 -24.17 -24.23 13.70
C PRO A 27 -22.75 -24.21 14.29
N THR A 28 -22.33 -23.03 14.73
CA THR A 28 -21.05 -22.84 15.40
C THR A 28 -21.17 -22.87 16.89
N GLU A 29 -20.08 -23.15 17.59
CA GLU A 29 -19.98 -23.09 19.05
C GLU A 29 -19.44 -21.72 19.46
N TYR A 30 -20.06 -21.11 20.48
CA TYR A 30 -19.58 -19.89 21.11
C TYR A 30 -18.77 -20.26 22.35
N LYS A 31 -17.45 -20.12 22.29
CA LYS A 31 -16.52 -20.56 23.35
C LYS A 31 -15.32 -19.60 23.47
N ASN A 32 -14.54 -19.80 24.54
CA ASN A 32 -13.29 -19.07 24.70
C ASN A 32 -12.21 -19.62 23.75
N SER A 33 -11.43 -18.75 23.16
CA SER A 33 -10.34 -19.10 22.26
C SER A 33 -9.27 -19.99 22.88
N ILE A 34 -9.12 -19.97 24.20
CA ILE A 34 -8.20 -20.84 24.94
C ILE A 34 -8.51 -22.33 24.73
N GLU A 35 -9.80 -22.69 24.58
CA GLU A 35 -10.24 -24.07 24.34
C GLU A 35 -9.84 -24.59 22.94
N VAL A 36 -9.52 -23.69 22.01
CA VAL A 36 -9.21 -24.03 20.62
C VAL A 36 -7.70 -23.97 20.34
N TYR A 37 -6.99 -22.97 20.84
CA TYR A 37 -5.54 -22.80 20.58
C TYR A 37 -4.70 -22.51 21.82
N GLY A 38 -5.22 -22.76 23.01
CA GLY A 38 -4.43 -22.66 24.25
C GLY A 38 -4.10 -21.26 24.73
N ILE A 39 -4.60 -20.22 24.03
CA ILE A 39 -4.33 -18.80 24.35
C ILE A 39 -5.66 -18.06 24.43
N ASP A 40 -5.84 -17.26 25.49
CA ASP A 40 -7.04 -16.46 25.70
C ASP A 40 -6.97 -15.13 24.95
N TYR A 41 -7.63 -15.06 23.79
CA TYR A 41 -7.91 -13.83 23.04
C TYR A 41 -9.38 -13.39 23.18
N GLY A 42 -10.14 -14.01 24.11
CA GLY A 42 -11.56 -13.80 24.32
C GLY A 42 -12.45 -14.77 23.58
N MET A 43 -13.73 -14.46 23.55
CA MET A 43 -14.76 -15.33 22.94
C MET A 43 -14.66 -15.36 21.41
N ILE A 44 -14.98 -16.53 20.85
CA ILE A 44 -15.01 -16.78 19.41
C ILE A 44 -16.25 -17.59 19.05
N TYR A 45 -16.69 -17.46 17.79
CA TYR A 45 -17.53 -18.47 17.13
C TYR A 45 -16.61 -19.46 16.42
N TYR A 46 -16.74 -20.72 16.74
CA TYR A 46 -15.88 -21.81 16.25
C TYR A 46 -16.72 -22.89 15.58
N CYS A 47 -16.31 -23.36 14.42
CA CYS A 47 -16.89 -24.49 13.76
C CYS A 47 -16.13 -25.78 14.12
N PRO A 48 -16.73 -26.73 14.85
CA PRO A 48 -16.04 -27.97 15.25
C PRO A 48 -15.73 -28.88 14.07
N GLN A 49 -16.49 -28.76 12.95
CA GLN A 49 -16.33 -29.61 11.78
C GLN A 49 -15.18 -29.22 10.89
N CYS A 50 -14.97 -27.92 10.62
CA CYS A 50 -13.95 -27.46 9.69
C CYS A 50 -12.89 -26.55 10.32
N GLY A 51 -12.93 -26.31 11.62
CA GLY A 51 -11.94 -25.49 12.33
C GLY A 51 -11.94 -24.00 11.97
N ALA A 52 -12.97 -23.53 11.26
CA ALA A 52 -13.11 -22.10 10.99
C ALA A 52 -13.59 -21.37 12.24
N TYR A 53 -13.11 -20.13 12.41
CA TYR A 53 -13.51 -19.31 13.56
C TYR A 53 -13.49 -17.83 13.25
N VAL A 54 -14.15 -17.05 14.14
CA VAL A 54 -14.10 -15.58 14.14
C VAL A 54 -14.18 -15.09 15.59
N GLY A 55 -13.37 -14.09 15.94
CA GLY A 55 -13.44 -13.40 17.21
C GLY A 55 -14.66 -12.49 17.31
N VAL A 56 -15.05 -12.14 18.56
CA VAL A 56 -16.13 -11.19 18.82
C VAL A 56 -15.61 -9.85 19.31
N HIS A 57 -16.42 -8.80 19.20
CA HIS A 57 -16.09 -7.49 19.78
C HIS A 57 -16.10 -7.58 21.31
N LYS A 58 -15.12 -6.94 21.94
CA LYS A 58 -14.95 -6.98 23.41
C LYS A 58 -16.24 -6.56 24.12
N GLY A 59 -16.67 -7.38 25.07
CA GLY A 59 -17.90 -7.13 25.85
C GLY A 59 -19.21 -7.40 25.12
N THR A 60 -19.17 -8.04 23.96
CA THR A 60 -20.37 -8.39 23.17
C THR A 60 -20.27 -9.82 22.64
N ASP A 61 -21.38 -10.35 22.10
CA ASP A 61 -21.44 -11.57 21.31
C ASP A 61 -21.33 -11.34 19.80
N ARG A 62 -21.11 -10.08 19.39
CA ARG A 62 -21.09 -9.65 17.99
C ARG A 62 -19.78 -10.08 17.32
N ALA A 63 -19.88 -10.93 16.29
CA ALA A 63 -18.73 -11.34 15.49
C ALA A 63 -18.02 -10.16 14.82
N LYS A 64 -16.68 -10.21 14.77
CA LYS A 64 -15.85 -9.21 14.05
C LYS A 64 -15.90 -9.35 12.53
N GLY A 65 -16.68 -10.30 12.04
CA GLY A 65 -16.85 -10.61 10.63
C GLY A 65 -17.26 -12.05 10.43
N ARG A 66 -17.03 -12.57 9.25
CA ARG A 66 -17.37 -13.95 8.89
C ARG A 66 -16.30 -14.92 9.40
N LEU A 67 -16.70 -16.15 9.77
CA LEU A 67 -15.77 -17.24 10.11
C LEU A 67 -14.73 -17.43 9.01
N ALA A 68 -13.51 -17.64 9.40
CA ALA A 68 -12.40 -17.86 8.49
C ALA A 68 -11.67 -19.17 8.78
N ASN A 69 -11.50 -20.00 7.76
CA ASN A 69 -10.56 -21.12 7.76
C ASN A 69 -9.12 -20.58 7.60
N ALA A 70 -8.11 -21.45 7.60
CA ALA A 70 -6.70 -21.05 7.49
C ALA A 70 -6.41 -20.28 6.19
N GLU A 71 -7.03 -20.66 5.09
CA GLU A 71 -6.88 -20.00 3.78
C GLU A 71 -7.44 -18.58 3.81
N LEU A 72 -8.70 -18.41 4.22
CA LEU A 72 -9.30 -17.08 4.29
C LEU A 72 -8.58 -16.16 5.28
N ARG A 73 -8.05 -16.69 6.39
CA ARG A 73 -7.23 -15.89 7.32
C ARG A 73 -5.99 -15.33 6.63
N ARG A 74 -5.29 -16.15 5.80
CA ARG A 74 -4.14 -15.66 5.01
C ARG A 74 -4.55 -14.58 4.03
N CYS A 75 -5.66 -14.78 3.31
CA CYS A 75 -6.19 -13.75 2.39
C CYS A 75 -6.53 -12.44 3.11
N LYS A 76 -7.15 -12.51 4.29
CA LYS A 76 -7.48 -11.32 5.10
C LYS A 76 -6.21 -10.60 5.60
N ILE A 77 -5.20 -11.34 6.05
CA ILE A 77 -3.91 -10.77 6.47
C ILE A 77 -3.24 -10.04 5.30
N GLU A 78 -3.24 -10.66 4.12
CA GLU A 78 -2.66 -10.03 2.93
C GLU A 78 -3.46 -8.79 2.50
N ALA A 79 -4.79 -8.85 2.51
CA ALA A 79 -5.63 -7.69 2.23
C ALA A 79 -5.35 -6.53 3.18
N HIS A 80 -5.25 -6.79 4.50
CA HIS A 80 -4.86 -5.79 5.49
C HIS A 80 -3.46 -5.24 5.24
N ARG A 81 -2.50 -6.11 4.88
CA ARG A 81 -1.12 -5.70 4.62
C ARG A 81 -1.04 -4.57 3.59
N TYR A 82 -1.80 -4.63 2.50
CA TYR A 82 -1.78 -3.59 1.47
C TYR A 82 -2.76 -2.45 1.75
N PHE A 83 -3.96 -2.76 2.24
CA PHE A 83 -4.97 -1.74 2.49
C PHE A 83 -4.59 -0.81 3.65
N ASP A 84 -4.06 -1.36 4.74
CA ASP A 84 -3.69 -0.56 5.91
C ASP A 84 -2.57 0.44 5.62
N GLU A 85 -1.70 0.17 4.61
CA GLU A 85 -0.67 1.10 4.17
C GLU A 85 -1.24 2.45 3.71
N LEU A 86 -2.45 2.46 3.15
CA LEU A 86 -3.09 3.69 2.67
C LEU A 86 -3.23 4.75 3.77
N TYR A 87 -3.56 4.34 4.98
CA TYR A 87 -3.72 5.27 6.09
C TYR A 87 -2.54 5.26 7.07
N LYS A 88 -1.80 4.17 7.20
CA LYS A 88 -0.56 4.12 8.00
C LYS A 88 0.53 5.02 7.42
N ARG A 89 0.61 5.13 6.09
CA ARG A 89 1.53 6.06 5.40
C ARG A 89 0.98 7.48 5.30
N GLY A 90 -0.20 7.76 5.84
CA GLY A 90 -0.80 9.09 5.80
C GLY A 90 -1.30 9.52 4.42
N LEU A 91 -1.46 8.59 3.46
CA LEU A 91 -1.97 8.89 2.13
C LEU A 91 -3.44 9.31 2.16
N MET A 92 -4.19 8.79 3.12
CA MET A 92 -5.57 9.19 3.41
C MET A 92 -5.91 8.87 4.87
N LYS A 93 -6.98 9.46 5.41
CA LYS A 93 -7.49 9.09 6.73
C LYS A 93 -8.15 7.71 6.67
N ARG A 94 -8.11 6.95 7.76
CA ARG A 94 -8.70 5.60 7.81
C ARG A 94 -10.15 5.55 7.33
N ARG A 95 -10.98 6.54 7.72
CA ARG A 95 -12.37 6.64 7.28
C ARG A 95 -12.49 6.85 5.76
N GLU A 96 -11.61 7.67 5.20
CA GLU A 96 -11.55 7.93 3.76
C GLU A 96 -11.10 6.69 3.00
N ALA A 97 -10.13 5.92 3.55
CA ALA A 97 -9.68 4.66 2.96
C ALA A 97 -10.82 3.64 2.84
N TYR A 98 -11.65 3.48 3.88
CA TYR A 98 -12.80 2.58 3.81
C TYR A 98 -13.89 3.07 2.84
N LYS A 99 -14.12 4.39 2.75
CA LYS A 99 -15.03 4.96 1.75
C LYS A 99 -14.50 4.70 0.33
N TRP A 100 -13.24 4.98 0.10
CA TRP A 100 -12.57 4.69 -1.16
C TRP A 100 -12.67 3.19 -1.52
N LEU A 101 -12.44 2.29 -0.56
CA LEU A 101 -12.55 0.86 -0.78
C LEU A 101 -13.98 0.44 -1.14
N SER A 102 -15.00 1.01 -0.49
CA SER A 102 -16.41 0.84 -0.83
C SER A 102 -16.67 1.19 -2.30
N ASP A 103 -16.19 2.35 -2.74
CA ASP A 103 -16.33 2.81 -4.12
C ASP A 103 -15.61 1.88 -5.13
N GLN A 104 -14.38 1.40 -4.78
CA GLN A 104 -13.61 0.49 -5.64
C GLN A 104 -14.25 -0.88 -5.79
N LEU A 105 -14.87 -1.40 -4.74
CA LEU A 105 -15.50 -2.72 -4.73
C LEU A 105 -16.98 -2.68 -5.19
N GLY A 106 -17.59 -1.50 -5.30
CA GLY A 106 -19.02 -1.34 -5.55
C GLY A 106 -19.89 -1.91 -4.42
N LEU A 107 -19.39 -1.93 -3.20
CA LEU A 107 -20.09 -2.45 -2.02
C LEU A 107 -20.60 -1.31 -1.14
N PRO A 108 -21.76 -1.46 -0.47
CA PRO A 108 -22.20 -0.51 0.54
C PRO A 108 -21.17 -0.39 1.68
N PRO A 109 -21.00 0.83 2.27
CA PRO A 109 -20.01 1.04 3.35
C PRO A 109 -20.17 0.10 4.54
N GLU A 110 -21.41 -0.25 4.91
CA GLU A 110 -21.74 -1.16 6.01
C GLU A 110 -21.24 -2.59 5.78
N TYR A 111 -21.04 -3.01 4.52
CA TYR A 111 -20.50 -4.31 4.14
C TYR A 111 -19.02 -4.24 3.74
N THR A 112 -18.42 -3.06 3.78
CA THR A 112 -17.03 -2.85 3.36
C THR A 112 -16.08 -2.96 4.55
N HIS A 113 -15.93 -4.18 5.04
CA HIS A 113 -14.98 -4.53 6.10
C HIS A 113 -14.23 -5.82 5.71
N ILE A 114 -12.90 -5.81 5.75
CA ILE A 114 -12.07 -6.97 5.38
C ILE A 114 -12.45 -8.21 6.21
N GLY A 115 -12.88 -8.03 7.46
CA GLY A 115 -13.40 -9.10 8.31
C GLY A 115 -14.60 -9.87 7.71
N MET A 116 -15.39 -9.24 6.85
CA MET A 116 -16.57 -9.84 6.23
C MET A 116 -16.29 -10.49 4.86
N PHE A 117 -15.13 -10.22 4.26
CA PHE A 117 -14.82 -10.60 2.90
C PHE A 117 -14.51 -12.09 2.75
N ASN A 118 -14.85 -12.62 1.58
CA ASN A 118 -14.42 -13.92 1.08
C ASN A 118 -13.05 -13.83 0.40
N PRO A 119 -12.41 -14.96 0.00
CA PRO A 119 -11.10 -14.93 -0.66
C PRO A 119 -11.04 -14.04 -1.89
N GLU A 120 -12.06 -14.10 -2.76
CA GLU A 120 -12.13 -13.31 -3.99
C GLU A 120 -12.18 -11.81 -3.71
N THR A 121 -12.99 -11.39 -2.74
CA THR A 121 -13.05 -9.98 -2.34
C THR A 121 -11.74 -9.52 -1.71
N CYS A 122 -11.09 -10.37 -0.89
CA CYS A 122 -9.76 -10.08 -0.35
C CYS A 122 -8.72 -9.88 -1.46
N ALA A 123 -8.75 -10.73 -2.51
CA ALA A 123 -7.87 -10.57 -3.67
C ALA A 123 -8.10 -9.24 -4.39
N LYS A 124 -9.36 -8.84 -4.59
CA LYS A 124 -9.69 -7.52 -5.16
C LYS A 124 -9.17 -6.38 -4.30
N VAL A 125 -9.28 -6.47 -2.96
CA VAL A 125 -8.70 -5.47 -2.03
C VAL A 125 -7.20 -5.35 -2.25
N VAL A 126 -6.49 -6.48 -2.34
CA VAL A 126 -5.03 -6.49 -2.61
C VAL A 126 -4.72 -5.79 -3.92
N ASP A 127 -5.44 -6.14 -5.00
CA ASP A 127 -5.21 -5.59 -6.34
C ASP A 127 -5.42 -4.06 -6.37
N VAL A 128 -6.60 -3.58 -5.94
CA VAL A 128 -6.89 -2.14 -5.95
C VAL A 128 -5.97 -1.35 -5.03
N SER A 129 -5.59 -1.92 -3.87
CA SER A 129 -4.68 -1.26 -2.94
C SER A 129 -3.26 -1.18 -3.49
N LYS A 130 -2.74 -2.26 -4.10
CA LYS A 130 -1.44 -2.26 -4.79
C LYS A 130 -1.41 -1.22 -5.90
N LYS A 131 -2.45 -1.19 -6.76
CA LYS A 131 -2.56 -0.23 -7.85
C LYS A 131 -2.56 1.21 -7.34
N TYR A 132 -3.33 1.50 -6.27
CA TYR A 132 -3.34 2.82 -5.66
C TYR A 132 -1.97 3.19 -5.07
N LEU A 133 -1.34 2.27 -4.31
CA LEU A 133 -0.01 2.51 -3.71
C LEU A 133 1.05 2.77 -4.78
N LEU A 134 1.02 2.04 -5.90
CA LEU A 134 1.91 2.29 -7.04
C LEU A 134 1.66 3.69 -7.63
N THR A 135 0.41 4.04 -7.91
CA THR A 135 0.06 5.38 -8.42
C THR A 135 0.52 6.48 -7.47
N MET A 136 0.31 6.31 -6.13
CA MET A 136 0.75 7.28 -5.14
C MET A 136 2.27 7.29 -4.96
N ARG A 137 2.94 6.14 -5.06
CA ARG A 137 4.41 6.09 -5.09
C ARG A 137 4.96 6.96 -6.21
N PHE A 138 4.40 6.87 -7.41
CA PHE A 138 4.77 7.74 -8.53
C PHE A 138 4.40 9.21 -8.28
N ALA A 139 3.21 9.50 -7.75
CA ALA A 139 2.78 10.86 -7.44
C ALA A 139 3.64 11.51 -6.34
N LEU A 140 3.97 10.77 -5.28
CA LEU A 140 4.85 11.24 -4.21
C LEU A 140 6.28 11.44 -4.70
N ARG A 141 6.79 10.57 -5.57
CA ARG A 141 8.10 10.76 -6.22
C ARG A 141 8.13 12.04 -7.06
N ARG A 142 7.02 12.42 -7.72
CA ARG A 142 6.91 13.71 -8.41
C ARG A 142 6.91 14.92 -7.46
N GLN A 143 6.49 14.76 -6.21
CA GLN A 143 6.45 15.83 -5.20
C GLN A 143 7.69 15.86 -4.30
N ASN A 144 8.61 14.91 -4.47
CA ASN A 144 9.76 14.76 -3.59
C ASN A 144 10.60 16.04 -3.57
N LYS A 145 10.62 16.66 -2.41
CA LYS A 145 11.55 17.73 -2.07
C LYS A 145 12.93 17.12 -1.95
N ILE A 146 13.69 17.15 -3.03
CA ILE A 146 15.07 16.70 -3.01
C ILE A 146 15.84 17.67 -2.12
N LYS A 147 16.35 17.16 -1.01
CA LYS A 147 17.33 17.84 -0.21
C LYS A 147 18.70 17.50 -0.78
N ALA A 148 19.12 18.19 -1.81
CA ALA A 148 20.50 18.13 -2.26
C ALA A 148 21.36 18.95 -1.32
N HIS A 149 22.30 18.31 -0.64
CA HIS A 149 23.39 18.98 0.06
C HIS A 149 24.57 19.05 -0.91
N PHE A 150 24.83 20.25 -1.43
CA PHE A 150 26.03 20.56 -2.19
C PHE A 150 26.51 21.96 -1.80
N GLU A 151 27.80 22.13 -1.83
CA GLU A 151 28.43 23.46 -1.65
C GLU A 151 28.61 24.09 -3.04
N PRO A 152 27.72 24.99 -3.47
CA PRO A 152 27.81 25.60 -4.78
C PRO A 152 28.72 26.84 -4.70
N ASN A 153 29.50 27.00 -5.74
CA ASN A 153 30.24 28.23 -5.99
C ASN A 153 29.33 29.29 -6.65
N GLY A 154 28.42 29.88 -5.87
CA GLY A 154 27.58 31.00 -6.32
C GLY A 154 26.09 30.70 -6.48
N ASP A 155 25.25 31.73 -6.28
CA ASP A 155 23.77 31.60 -6.28
C ASP A 155 23.19 31.18 -7.65
N GLU A 156 23.80 31.61 -8.75
CA GLU A 156 23.34 31.31 -10.09
C GLU A 156 23.50 29.85 -10.46
N MET A 157 24.65 29.24 -10.12
CA MET A 157 24.90 27.81 -10.30
C MET A 157 23.95 26.97 -9.46
N LEU A 158 23.69 27.38 -8.23
CA LEU A 158 22.75 26.71 -7.34
C LEU A 158 21.33 26.70 -7.92
N ASN A 159 20.88 27.82 -8.45
CA ASN A 159 19.55 27.92 -9.06
C ASN A 159 19.44 27.03 -10.32
N ARG A 160 20.46 27.00 -11.14
CA ARG A 160 20.54 26.15 -12.34
C ARG A 160 20.50 24.66 -11.99
N ILE A 161 21.26 24.22 -10.98
CA ILE A 161 21.24 22.85 -10.49
C ILE A 161 19.86 22.50 -9.95
N LYS A 162 19.25 23.36 -9.14
CA LYS A 162 17.90 23.15 -8.59
C LYS A 162 16.85 23.03 -9.69
N GLU A 163 16.93 23.86 -10.72
CA GLU A 163 16.01 23.81 -11.86
C GLU A 163 16.18 22.52 -12.67
N SER A 164 17.42 22.11 -12.96
CA SER A 164 17.72 20.85 -13.66
C SER A 164 17.17 19.64 -12.93
N LEU A 165 17.40 19.56 -11.62
CA LEU A 165 16.83 18.53 -10.75
C LEU A 165 15.29 18.57 -10.74
N THR A 166 14.71 19.76 -10.63
CA THR A 166 13.25 19.93 -10.61
C THR A 166 12.63 19.41 -11.93
N ARG A 167 13.21 19.73 -13.07
CA ARG A 167 12.77 19.24 -14.38
C ARG A 167 12.90 17.73 -14.49
N PHE A 168 14.03 17.17 -14.08
CA PHE A 168 14.26 15.73 -14.09
C PHE A 168 13.21 14.97 -13.29
N PHE A 169 12.93 15.39 -12.05
CA PHE A 169 11.96 14.74 -11.19
C PHE A 169 10.49 15.04 -11.55
N ALA A 170 10.23 16.12 -12.27
CA ALA A 170 8.90 16.45 -12.79
C ALA A 170 8.58 15.75 -14.14
N ALA A 171 9.57 15.13 -14.78
CA ALA A 171 9.37 14.46 -16.08
C ALA A 171 8.34 13.33 -15.95
N ASP A 172 7.45 13.23 -16.92
CA ASP A 172 6.48 12.14 -16.99
C ASP A 172 7.19 10.86 -17.47
N ARG A 173 7.25 9.88 -16.58
CA ARG A 173 7.87 8.57 -16.84
C ARG A 173 6.88 7.50 -17.24
N SER A 174 5.60 7.84 -17.41
CA SER A 174 4.55 6.90 -17.79
C SER A 174 4.77 6.30 -19.19
N GLU A 175 5.52 6.99 -20.05
CA GLU A 175 5.84 6.57 -21.41
C GLU A 175 7.09 5.68 -21.49
N PHE A 176 7.88 5.57 -20.41
CA PHE A 176 9.04 4.70 -20.38
C PHE A 176 8.65 3.21 -20.26
N PRO A 177 9.46 2.29 -20.79
CA PRO A 177 9.29 0.85 -20.54
C PRO A 177 9.19 0.54 -19.05
N GLU A 178 8.49 -0.54 -18.70
CA GLU A 178 8.11 -0.84 -17.31
C GLU A 178 9.31 -0.88 -16.34
N GLY A 179 10.49 -1.36 -16.78
CA GLY A 179 11.73 -1.34 -16.01
C GLY A 179 12.40 0.02 -15.86
N LEU A 180 12.10 1.01 -16.72
CA LEU A 180 12.67 2.35 -16.68
C LEU A 180 11.77 3.41 -16.05
N ARG A 181 10.64 3.00 -15.49
CA ARG A 181 9.71 3.90 -14.81
C ARG A 181 10.13 4.25 -13.40
N ASP A 182 11.00 3.46 -12.82
CA ASP A 182 11.52 3.70 -11.49
C ASP A 182 12.79 4.57 -11.56
N ILE A 183 12.85 5.60 -10.71
CA ILE A 183 14.01 6.50 -10.66
C ILE A 183 15.30 5.75 -10.27
N GLU A 184 15.17 4.62 -9.58
CA GLU A 184 16.30 3.78 -9.19
C GLU A 184 16.98 3.15 -10.41
N ASP A 185 16.26 2.97 -11.53
CA ASP A 185 16.83 2.45 -12.79
C ASP A 185 17.75 3.46 -13.47
N ASP A 186 17.66 4.75 -13.11
CA ASP A 186 18.57 5.79 -13.60
C ASP A 186 19.90 5.86 -12.83
N PHE A 187 20.03 5.08 -11.75
CA PHE A 187 21.24 5.09 -10.94
C PHE A 187 22.34 4.23 -11.58
N ASN A 188 23.45 4.86 -11.89
CA ASN A 188 24.62 4.20 -12.45
C ASN A 188 25.58 3.77 -11.35
N HIS A 189 26.12 2.57 -11.48
CA HIS A 189 27.17 2.05 -10.60
C HIS A 189 28.46 1.92 -11.41
N TYR A 190 29.36 2.87 -11.26
CA TYR A 190 30.67 2.84 -11.91
C TYR A 190 31.72 2.21 -10.99
N PRO A 191 32.62 1.35 -11.54
CA PRO A 191 33.71 0.82 -10.76
C PRO A 191 34.59 1.95 -10.21
N GLY A 192 34.83 1.93 -8.91
CA GLY A 192 35.63 2.93 -8.21
C GLY A 192 34.86 4.11 -7.60
N ASP A 193 33.61 4.30 -7.94
CA ASP A 193 32.76 5.31 -7.27
C ASP A 193 32.29 4.80 -5.90
N PRO A 194 32.35 5.63 -4.85
CA PRO A 194 31.92 5.24 -3.51
C PRO A 194 30.40 5.08 -3.38
N TYR A 195 29.64 5.67 -4.29
CA TYR A 195 28.18 5.67 -4.32
C TYR A 195 27.66 5.54 -5.74
N PRO A 196 26.41 5.05 -5.93
CA PRO A 196 25.70 5.15 -7.20
C PRO A 196 25.62 6.61 -7.66
N THR A 197 25.55 6.83 -8.96
CA THR A 197 25.41 8.17 -9.55
C THR A 197 24.13 8.30 -10.34
N ILE A 198 23.64 9.53 -10.46
CA ILE A 198 22.55 9.91 -11.35
C ILE A 198 22.98 11.16 -12.15
N ALA A 199 22.69 11.17 -13.44
CA ALA A 199 22.96 12.28 -14.31
C ALA A 199 21.66 12.93 -14.80
N VAL A 200 21.59 14.26 -14.73
CA VAL A 200 20.41 15.03 -15.15
C VAL A 200 20.82 16.07 -16.19
N ASN A 201 19.96 16.34 -17.16
CA ASN A 201 20.22 17.35 -18.17
C ASN A 201 20.38 18.72 -17.53
N ASP A 202 21.41 19.44 -17.93
CA ASP A 202 21.67 20.81 -17.49
C ASP A 202 20.75 21.79 -18.24
N VAL A 203 19.89 22.50 -17.53
CA VAL A 203 18.93 23.44 -18.13
C VAL A 203 19.61 24.65 -18.80
N GLY A 204 20.86 24.93 -18.47
CA GLY A 204 21.61 26.06 -19.02
C GLY A 204 22.58 25.66 -20.13
N ASP A 205 22.71 24.36 -20.44
CA ASP A 205 23.63 23.85 -21.46
C ASP A 205 23.13 22.50 -21.98
N PRO A 206 22.56 22.46 -23.20
CA PRO A 206 21.96 21.24 -23.74
C PRO A 206 22.97 20.11 -24.04
N ASP A 207 24.25 20.44 -24.15
CA ASP A 207 25.32 19.49 -24.42
C ASP A 207 26.02 19.01 -23.14
N ARG A 208 25.41 19.29 -21.99
CA ARG A 208 25.99 18.98 -20.69
C ARG A 208 24.97 18.36 -19.74
N MET A 209 25.47 17.43 -18.95
CA MET A 209 24.71 16.82 -17.82
C MET A 209 25.37 17.20 -16.50
N ILE A 210 24.57 17.22 -15.45
CA ILE A 210 25.00 17.41 -14.07
C ILE A 210 24.93 16.05 -13.38
N GLU A 211 26.05 15.59 -12.85
CA GLU A 211 26.16 14.31 -12.19
C GLU A 211 26.19 14.46 -10.66
N PHE A 212 25.47 13.58 -9.97
CA PHE A 212 25.38 13.54 -8.52
C PHE A 212 25.69 12.15 -8.01
N TYR A 213 26.31 12.05 -6.85
CA TYR A 213 26.34 10.84 -6.05
C TYR A 213 25.02 10.67 -5.30
N VAL A 214 24.47 9.48 -5.30
CA VAL A 214 23.32 9.10 -4.47
C VAL A 214 23.84 8.57 -3.13
N THR A 215 24.05 9.47 -2.18
CA THR A 215 24.71 9.17 -0.89
C THR A 215 23.81 8.50 0.13
N GLY A 216 22.50 8.47 -0.12
CA GLY A 216 21.54 7.80 0.74
C GLY A 216 20.11 7.98 0.25
N GLN A 217 19.24 7.15 0.80
CA GLN A 217 17.79 7.23 0.60
C GLN A 217 17.10 6.98 1.93
N GLN A 218 16.19 7.88 2.30
CA GLN A 218 15.31 7.67 3.44
C GLN A 218 13.86 7.88 2.99
N TYR A 219 13.10 6.81 2.91
CA TYR A 219 11.78 6.78 2.29
C TYR A 219 11.85 7.21 0.81
N ASP A 220 11.12 8.25 0.41
CA ASP A 220 11.13 8.80 -0.94
C ASP A 220 12.03 10.05 -1.07
N VAL A 221 12.99 10.24 -0.16
CA VAL A 221 13.94 11.35 -0.18
C VAL A 221 15.33 10.81 -0.52
N TYR A 222 15.87 11.24 -1.65
CA TYR A 222 17.24 10.94 -2.06
C TYR A 222 18.19 12.03 -1.55
N HIS A 223 19.29 11.62 -0.96
CA HIS A 223 20.39 12.50 -0.61
C HIS A 223 21.36 12.52 -1.77
N LEU A 224 21.51 13.68 -2.41
CA LEU A 224 22.36 13.86 -3.57
C LEU A 224 23.55 14.76 -3.21
N ALA A 225 24.74 14.35 -3.55
CA ALA A 225 25.95 15.15 -3.48
C ALA A 225 26.42 15.49 -4.91
N PHE A 226 26.69 16.75 -5.18
CA PHE A 226 27.20 17.20 -6.48
C PHE A 226 28.54 16.50 -6.78
N LYS A 227 28.64 15.84 -7.93
CA LYS A 227 29.86 15.16 -8.38
C LYS A 227 30.61 16.02 -9.40
N GLY A 228 29.90 16.58 -10.37
CA GLY A 228 30.51 17.39 -11.41
C GLY A 228 29.61 17.58 -12.63
N PHE A 229 30.19 18.13 -13.67
CA PHE A 229 29.58 18.24 -14.99
C PHE A 229 30.22 17.24 -15.93
N ILE A 230 29.41 16.57 -16.75
CA ILE A 230 29.86 15.66 -17.78
C ILE A 230 29.28 16.10 -19.14
N LYS A 231 29.92 15.69 -20.25
CA LYS A 231 29.37 15.86 -21.58
C LYS A 231 28.21 14.91 -21.76
N GLY A 232 27.07 15.43 -22.30
CA GLY A 232 25.91 14.63 -22.66
C GLY A 232 26.16 13.75 -23.89
#